data_3deb166c94046f0853d350ac30574db0
#
_entry.id   3deb166c94046f0853d350ac30574db0
#
_cell.length_a   1.000
_cell.length_b   1.000
_cell.length_c   1.000
_cell.angle_alpha   90.00
_cell.angle_beta   90.00
_cell.angle_gamma   90.00
#
_symmetry.space_group_name_H-M   'P 1'
#
loop_
_entity.id
_entity.type
_entity.pdbx_description
1 polymer ?
#
loop_
_entity_poly.entity_id
_entity_poly.type
_entity_poly.pdbx_seq_one_letter_code
_entity_poly.pdbx_strand_id
1 'polypeptide(L)'
;MRCGEVRWYKFDRPDKKRPVLILHRTEVIEFLSEITVAPITTRMRNLPSEVYLAASATRVPHDSVVNLDHIATVSKAKIGALVTTLDERHMQQVNRAIRFALGF
;
A
#
# COMPACT_ATOMS: atom_id res chain seq x y z
N MET A 1 -4.31 -9.53 -9.37
CA MET A 1 -3.91 -8.36 -8.56
C MET A 1 -4.97 -7.27 -8.67
N ARG A 2 -5.36 -6.68 -7.57
CA ARG A 2 -6.47 -5.72 -7.54
C ARG A 2 -6.11 -4.52 -6.66
N CYS A 3 -6.65 -3.36 -6.98
CA CYS A 3 -6.56 -2.17 -6.14
C CYS A 3 -7.08 -2.48 -4.73
N GLY A 4 -6.37 -2.03 -3.70
CA GLY A 4 -6.72 -2.28 -2.30
C GLY A 4 -6.08 -3.52 -1.69
N GLU A 5 -5.45 -4.35 -2.50
CA GLU A 5 -4.68 -5.48 -1.97
C GLU A 5 -3.39 -5.01 -1.33
N VAL A 6 -3.05 -5.64 -0.20
CA VAL A 6 -1.75 -5.51 0.45
C VAL A 6 -0.93 -6.72 0.04
N ARG A 7 0.21 -6.48 -0.56
CA ARG A 7 1.10 -7.55 -1.05
C ARG A 7 2.51 -7.33 -0.59
N TRP A 8 3.26 -8.41 -0.48
CA TRP A 8 4.68 -8.32 -0.21
C TRP A 8 5.39 -7.71 -1.41
N TYR A 9 6.34 -6.81 -1.14
CA TYR A 9 7.21 -6.21 -2.15
C TYR A 9 8.66 -6.55 -1.81
N LYS A 10 9.39 -7.03 -2.82
CA LYS A 10 10.79 -7.43 -2.69
C LYS A 10 11.69 -6.25 -3.06
N PHE A 11 12.29 -5.63 -2.06
CA PHE A 11 13.29 -4.60 -2.29
C PHE A 11 14.59 -5.20 -2.83
N ASP A 12 15.46 -4.37 -3.40
CA ASP A 12 16.73 -4.83 -4.00
C ASP A 12 17.67 -5.48 -3.00
N ARG A 13 17.53 -5.18 -1.71
CA ARG A 13 18.29 -5.84 -0.66
C ARG A 13 17.70 -7.21 -0.35
N PRO A 14 18.52 -8.29 -0.35
CA PRO A 14 18.01 -9.66 -0.30
C PRO A 14 17.14 -10.00 0.92
N ASP A 15 17.31 -9.30 2.04
CA ASP A 15 16.64 -9.58 3.29
C ASP A 15 15.45 -8.66 3.57
N LYS A 16 15.09 -7.78 2.61
CA LYS A 16 14.02 -6.81 2.85
C LYS A 16 12.80 -7.08 2.00
N LYS A 17 11.78 -7.54 2.70
CA LYS A 17 10.46 -7.80 2.19
C LYS A 17 9.49 -6.99 3.04
N ARG A 18 8.72 -6.10 2.42
CA ARG A 18 7.78 -5.23 3.12
C ARG A 18 6.43 -5.24 2.43
N PRO A 19 5.34 -5.04 3.17
CA PRO A 19 4.03 -4.93 2.54
C PRO A 19 3.88 -3.58 1.86
N VAL A 20 3.17 -3.59 0.75
CA VAL A 20 2.76 -2.38 0.02
C VAL A 20 1.28 -2.47 -0.31
N LEU A 21 0.63 -1.31 -0.42
CA LEU A 21 -0.77 -1.23 -0.85
C LEU A 21 -0.83 -0.96 -2.34
N ILE A 22 -1.60 -1.77 -3.06
CA ILE A 22 -1.84 -1.58 -4.49
C ILE A 22 -2.84 -0.45 -4.67
N LEU A 23 -2.43 0.60 -5.39
CA LEU A 23 -3.24 1.80 -5.62
C LEU A 23 -3.78 1.91 -7.03
N HIS A 24 -3.18 1.22 -7.98
CA HIS A 24 -3.60 1.31 -9.38
C HIS A 24 -5.01 0.77 -9.55
N ARG A 25 -5.79 1.40 -10.45
CA ARG A 25 -7.14 0.91 -10.74
C ARG A 25 -7.06 -0.50 -11.31
N THR A 26 -7.94 -1.37 -10.85
CA THR A 26 -7.85 -2.82 -11.11
C THR A 26 -7.87 -3.16 -12.59
N GLU A 27 -8.67 -2.45 -13.39
CA GLU A 27 -8.96 -2.80 -14.78
C GLU A 27 -7.74 -2.75 -15.70
N VAL A 28 -6.70 -1.99 -15.34
CA VAL A 28 -5.52 -1.83 -16.18
C VAL A 28 -4.28 -2.56 -15.66
N ILE A 29 -4.34 -3.12 -14.46
CA ILE A 29 -3.16 -3.74 -13.84
C ILE A 29 -2.56 -4.84 -14.70
N GLU A 30 -3.39 -5.69 -15.32
CA GLU A 30 -2.89 -6.80 -16.13
C GLU A 30 -2.11 -6.33 -17.36
N PHE A 31 -2.37 -5.12 -17.85
CA PHE A 31 -1.73 -4.58 -19.04
C PHE A 31 -0.45 -3.79 -18.75
N LEU A 32 -0.16 -3.54 -17.49
CA LEU A 32 0.97 -2.70 -17.10
C LEU A 32 2.11 -3.55 -16.57
N SER A 33 3.34 -3.16 -16.89
CA SER A 33 4.55 -3.76 -16.31
C SER A 33 4.95 -3.11 -14.99
N GLU A 34 4.51 -1.88 -14.77
CA GLU A 34 4.75 -1.13 -13.54
C GLU A 34 3.44 -0.62 -12.99
N ILE A 35 3.28 -0.63 -11.68
CA ILE A 35 2.06 -0.15 -11.03
C ILE A 35 2.39 0.73 -9.83
N THR A 36 1.42 1.56 -9.45
CA THR A 36 1.56 2.49 -8.35
C THR A 36 1.18 1.81 -7.04
N VAL A 37 2.03 1.98 -6.05
CA VAL A 37 1.84 1.41 -4.71
C VAL A 37 2.18 2.46 -3.65
N ALA A 38 1.72 2.22 -2.42
CA ALA A 38 2.14 2.97 -1.24
C ALA A 38 2.79 2.03 -0.25
N PRO A 39 3.94 2.37 0.34
CA PRO A 39 4.58 1.52 1.32
C PRO A 39 3.79 1.48 2.63
N ILE A 40 3.83 0.33 3.28
CA ILE A 40 3.26 0.13 4.61
C ILE A 40 4.43 -0.05 5.57
N THR A 41 4.46 0.77 6.62
CA THR A 41 5.57 0.82 7.55
C THR A 41 5.09 0.84 8.99
N THR A 42 5.87 0.27 9.90
CA THR A 42 5.60 0.35 11.33
C THR A 42 5.99 1.71 11.92
N ARG A 43 6.69 2.53 11.16
CA ARG A 43 7.13 3.85 11.60
C ARG A 43 6.00 4.87 11.43
N MET A 44 5.31 5.17 12.51
CA MET A 44 4.15 6.08 12.52
C MET A 44 4.58 7.50 12.86
N ARG A 45 4.06 8.48 12.10
CA ARG A 45 4.35 9.90 12.29
C ARG A 45 3.13 10.72 12.65
N ASN A 46 1.94 10.11 12.69
CA ASN A 46 0.66 10.77 12.96
C ASN A 46 0.35 11.91 11.99
N LEU A 47 0.60 11.71 10.71
CA LEU A 47 0.34 12.70 9.67
C LEU A 47 -0.98 12.39 8.97
N PRO A 48 -1.69 13.42 8.46
CA PRO A 48 -2.93 13.19 7.67
C PRO A 48 -2.69 12.40 6.38
N SER A 49 -1.45 12.30 5.93
CA SER A 49 -1.04 11.49 4.77
C SER A 49 -0.81 10.02 5.12
N GLU A 50 -1.03 9.63 6.38
CA GLU A 50 -0.88 8.24 6.82
C GLU A 50 -2.23 7.65 7.18
N VAL A 51 -2.41 6.36 6.88
CA VAL A 51 -3.60 5.60 7.27
C VAL A 51 -3.19 4.48 8.20
N TYR A 52 -3.69 4.51 9.43
CA TYR A 52 -3.39 3.49 10.44
C TYR A 52 -4.06 2.16 10.09
N LEU A 53 -3.31 1.08 10.19
CA LEU A 53 -3.77 -0.29 9.99
C LEU A 53 -3.46 -1.10 11.24
N ALA A 54 -4.50 -1.40 12.02
CA ALA A 54 -4.35 -2.31 13.17
C ALA A 54 -4.19 -3.74 12.65
N ALA A 55 -3.17 -4.46 13.11
CA ALA A 55 -2.93 -5.84 12.71
C ALA A 55 -4.14 -6.72 13.02
N SER A 56 -4.80 -6.50 14.16
CA SER A 56 -5.97 -7.27 14.58
C SER A 56 -7.18 -7.08 13.68
N ALA A 57 -7.29 -5.93 13.02
CA ALA A 57 -8.44 -5.59 12.17
C ALA A 57 -8.19 -5.85 10.69
N THR A 58 -6.95 -5.76 10.24
CA THR A 58 -6.61 -5.77 8.81
C THR A 58 -5.77 -6.97 8.38
N ARG A 59 -5.23 -7.72 9.32
CA ARG A 59 -4.36 -8.88 9.10
C ARG A 59 -2.98 -8.53 8.53
N VAL A 60 -2.58 -7.26 8.57
CA VAL A 60 -1.17 -6.92 8.31
C VAL A 60 -0.29 -7.50 9.44
N PRO A 61 1.00 -7.77 9.17
CA PRO A 61 1.85 -8.46 10.16
C PRO A 61 2.01 -7.72 11.48
N HIS A 62 2.02 -6.39 11.45
CA HIS A 62 2.19 -5.53 12.62
C HIS A 62 1.31 -4.31 12.47
N ASP A 63 0.95 -3.67 13.59
CA ASP A 63 0.31 -2.36 13.56
C ASP A 63 1.19 -1.42 12.74
N SER A 64 0.62 -0.81 11.72
CA SER A 64 1.38 -0.11 10.69
C SER A 64 0.59 1.09 10.18
N VAL A 65 1.21 1.86 9.30
CA VAL A 65 0.53 2.91 8.54
C VAL A 65 0.84 2.73 7.06
N VAL A 66 -0.13 3.08 6.22
CA VAL A 66 0.10 3.29 4.79
C VAL A 66 0.65 4.71 4.65
N ASN A 67 1.81 4.85 4.03
CA ASN A 67 2.46 6.16 3.88
C ASN A 67 2.17 6.70 2.47
N LEU A 68 1.18 7.59 2.38
CA LEU A 68 0.76 8.15 1.09
C LEU A 68 1.67 9.29 0.60
N ASP A 69 2.60 9.75 1.43
CA ASP A 69 3.64 10.68 0.96
C ASP A 69 4.72 9.99 0.13
N HIS A 70 4.82 8.66 0.20
CA HIS A 70 5.85 7.88 -0.50
C HIS A 70 5.27 6.98 -1.57
N ILE A 71 4.21 7.42 -2.22
CA ILE A 71 3.65 6.71 -3.38
C ILE A 71 4.74 6.55 -4.44
N ALA A 72 4.86 5.34 -4.99
CA ALA A 72 5.87 5.03 -5.98
C ALA A 72 5.32 4.12 -7.07
N THR A 73 5.89 4.22 -8.26
CA THR A 73 5.61 3.28 -9.35
C THR A 73 6.73 2.25 -9.37
N VAL A 74 6.36 0.99 -9.28
CA VAL A 74 7.33 -0.10 -9.12
C VAL A 74 7.05 -1.21 -10.13
N SER A 75 8.07 -2.03 -10.39
CA SER A 75 7.94 -3.19 -11.26
C SER A 75 6.95 -4.20 -10.68
N LYS A 76 5.97 -4.58 -11.48
CA LYS A 76 4.98 -5.59 -11.07
C LYS A 76 5.63 -6.94 -10.75
N ALA A 77 6.76 -7.24 -11.38
CA ALA A 77 7.49 -8.49 -11.15
C ALA A 77 8.05 -8.61 -9.73
N LYS A 78 8.22 -7.50 -9.01
CA LYS A 78 8.71 -7.50 -7.63
C LYS A 78 7.59 -7.60 -6.59
N ILE A 79 6.35 -7.58 -7.04
CA ILE A 79 5.19 -7.70 -6.15
C ILE A 79 4.86 -9.18 -5.99
N GLY A 80 4.79 -9.62 -4.75
CA GLY A 80 4.63 -11.03 -4.42
C GLY A 80 3.27 -11.37 -3.83
N ALA A 81 3.28 -12.26 -2.84
CA ALA A 81 2.09 -12.88 -2.29
C ALA A 81 1.15 -11.88 -1.64
N LEU A 82 -0.15 -12.19 -1.71
CA LEU A 82 -1.19 -11.42 -1.03
C LEU A 82 -1.04 -11.57 0.49
N VAL A 83 -1.07 -10.43 1.19
CA VAL A 83 -1.13 -10.39 2.65
C VAL A 83 -2.59 -10.29 3.10
N THR A 84 -3.30 -9.31 2.59
CA THR A 84 -4.70 -9.06 2.90
C THR A 84 -5.28 -8.09 1.87
N THR A 85 -6.58 -7.89 1.91
CA THR A 85 -7.26 -6.86 1.11
C THR A 85 -7.92 -5.89 2.08
N LEU A 86 -7.64 -4.60 1.93
CA LEU A 86 -8.26 -3.59 2.78
C LEU A 86 -9.74 -3.45 2.44
N ASP A 87 -10.55 -3.24 3.48
CA ASP A 87 -11.97 -3.02 3.31
C ASP A 87 -12.27 -1.61 2.78
N GLU A 88 -13.52 -1.38 2.44
CA GLU A 88 -13.96 -0.10 1.87
C GLU A 88 -13.68 1.07 2.83
N ARG A 89 -13.89 0.87 4.12
CA ARG A 89 -13.65 1.92 5.13
C ARG A 89 -12.20 2.38 5.12
N HIS A 90 -11.26 1.43 5.11
CA HIS A 90 -9.84 1.77 5.04
C HIS A 90 -9.48 2.41 3.70
N MET A 91 -10.06 1.94 2.61
CA MET A 91 -9.81 2.53 1.29
C MET A 91 -10.36 3.95 1.17
N GLN A 92 -11.45 4.28 1.86
CA GLN A 92 -11.93 5.66 1.96
C GLN A 92 -10.94 6.55 2.72
N GLN A 93 -10.34 6.03 3.79
CA GLN A 93 -9.29 6.74 4.51
C GLN A 93 -8.05 6.96 3.63
N VAL A 94 -7.68 5.95 2.83
CA VAL A 94 -6.59 6.06 1.86
C VAL A 94 -6.89 7.16 0.85
N ASN A 95 -8.10 7.22 0.33
CA ASN A 95 -8.52 8.26 -0.62
C ASN A 95 -8.32 9.66 -0.02
N ARG A 96 -8.76 9.88 1.21
CA ARG A 96 -8.58 11.17 1.89
C ARG A 96 -7.11 11.50 2.09
N ALA A 97 -6.31 10.51 2.48
CA ALA A 97 -4.88 10.69 2.71
C ALA A 97 -4.13 11.02 1.43
N ILE A 98 -4.49 10.38 0.30
CA ILE A 98 -3.90 10.70 -1.02
C ILE A 98 -4.22 12.13 -1.41
N ARG A 99 -5.46 12.58 -1.25
CA ARG A 99 -5.86 13.95 -1.57
C ARG A 99 -5.06 14.95 -0.75
N PHE A 100 -4.87 14.67 0.52
CA PHE A 100 -4.05 15.51 1.37
C PHE A 100 -2.59 15.52 0.92
N ALA A 101 -2.01 14.35 0.71
CA ALA A 101 -0.59 14.20 0.36
C ALA A 101 -0.25 14.90 -0.96
N LEU A 102 -1.14 14.82 -1.96
CA LEU A 102 -0.90 15.36 -3.29
C LEU A 102 -1.49 16.76 -3.49
N GLY A 103 -2.23 17.27 -2.52
CA GLY A 103 -2.79 18.62 -2.57
C GLY A 103 -4.01 18.76 -3.48
N PHE A 104 -4.77 17.71 -3.65
CA PHE A 104 -5.99 17.76 -4.46
C PHE A 104 -7.20 18.27 -3.67
#